data_9d67da02d382ec7b53d67167ab4be950
#
_entry.id   9d67da02d382ec7b53d67167ab4be950
#
_cell.length_a   1.000
_cell.length_b   1.000
_cell.length_c   1.000
_cell.angle_alpha   90.00
_cell.angle_beta   90.00
_cell.angle_gamma   90.00
#
_symmetry.space_group_name_H-M   'P 1'
#
loop_
_entity.id
_entity.type
_entity.pdbx_description
1 polymer ?
#
loop_
_entity_poly.entity_id
_entity_poly.type
_entity_poly.pdbx_seq_one_letter_code
_entity_poly.pdbx_strand_id
1 'polypeptide(L)'
;MEIFKTLIANNEIKSTLGCAIASSSFSHAYIIEGAPGTGKRTVARLASAGILCQGHGNLPCGVCHSCKKVLSDLHTDVRFFDITKVDQVREIKQNLYDAPNESDYKIYIFNDAQKMNIKAQNALLISLEEPPKNVIFFLLTTDAGMLLETIRSRAQILRTEPLDNDTVFDYLKNEMSVALSDSKLEQIVMASAGSLGYAISLTDAKKSELLLSERQRALDITLAVIKNDAESIPTLLSASSMQREDLKSLLTLCVTVIGDLLLLKKDKGARLHFFTSRDEALERAQKYNTVKLLGCYDALLTAISDLNMNSNTALTLMSILTNSKKKGN
;
A
#
# COMPACT_ATOMS: atom_id res chain seq x y z
N MET A 1 6.27 -25.89 5.19
CA MET A 1 5.85 -24.60 4.57
C MET A 1 4.33 -24.34 4.63
N GLU A 2 3.59 -25.00 5.54
CA GLU A 2 2.12 -24.84 5.56
C GLU A 2 1.64 -23.44 5.96
N ILE A 3 2.35 -22.76 6.86
CA ILE A 3 1.93 -21.41 7.31
C ILE A 3 2.16 -20.33 6.26
N PHE A 4 3.16 -20.45 5.38
CA PHE A 4 3.24 -19.56 4.23
C PHE A 4 2.09 -19.74 3.23
N LYS A 5 1.26 -20.80 3.37
CA LYS A 5 0.01 -20.93 2.61
C LYS A 5 -1.02 -19.87 2.99
N THR A 6 -0.96 -19.33 4.20
CA THR A 6 -1.82 -18.22 4.63
C THR A 6 -1.46 -16.90 3.95
N LEU A 7 -0.25 -16.78 3.42
CA LEU A 7 0.13 -15.67 2.55
C LEU A 7 -0.35 -16.00 1.14
N ILE A 8 -1.36 -15.31 0.68
CA ILE A 8 -1.90 -15.49 -0.67
C ILE A 8 -0.92 -14.88 -1.67
N ALA A 9 -0.68 -15.54 -2.81
CA ALA A 9 0.32 -15.16 -3.81
C ALA A 9 1.73 -14.95 -3.21
N ASN A 10 2.53 -14.01 -3.73
CA ASN A 10 3.90 -13.70 -3.25
C ASN A 10 4.84 -14.92 -3.27
N ASN A 11 4.79 -15.70 -4.35
CA ASN A 11 5.53 -16.97 -4.47
C ASN A 11 7.04 -16.78 -4.42
N GLU A 12 7.57 -15.70 -4.98
CA GLU A 12 8.99 -15.38 -4.93
C GLU A 12 9.46 -15.13 -3.49
N ILE A 13 8.68 -14.35 -2.72
CA ILE A 13 8.98 -14.10 -1.30
C ILE A 13 8.92 -15.39 -0.48
N LYS A 14 7.89 -16.23 -0.72
CA LYS A 14 7.75 -17.53 -0.06
C LYS A 14 8.95 -18.43 -0.31
N SER A 15 9.40 -18.50 -1.56
CA SER A 15 10.55 -19.28 -1.98
C SER A 15 11.82 -18.76 -1.33
N THR A 16 12.10 -17.46 -1.43
CA THR A 16 13.29 -16.82 -0.89
C THR A 16 13.40 -16.97 0.62
N LEU A 17 12.36 -16.56 1.35
CA LEU A 17 12.34 -16.68 2.81
C LEU A 17 12.28 -18.14 3.27
N GLY A 18 11.56 -19.00 2.55
CA GLY A 18 11.50 -20.43 2.85
C GLY A 18 12.85 -21.11 2.73
N CYS A 19 13.64 -20.80 1.70
CA CYS A 19 15.00 -21.31 1.54
C CYS A 19 15.93 -20.78 2.65
N ALA A 20 15.85 -19.48 2.97
CA ALA A 20 16.63 -18.87 4.04
C ALA A 20 16.35 -19.51 5.41
N ILE A 21 15.06 -19.77 5.72
CA ILE A 21 14.62 -20.42 6.96
C ILE A 21 15.09 -21.87 7.01
N ALA A 22 14.94 -22.61 5.91
CA ALA A 22 15.34 -24.03 5.84
C ALA A 22 16.84 -24.24 5.99
N SER A 23 17.66 -23.29 5.48
CA SER A 23 19.12 -23.33 5.56
C SER A 23 19.68 -22.62 6.79
N SER A 24 18.85 -21.99 7.63
CA SER A 24 19.27 -21.11 8.73
C SER A 24 20.27 -20.02 8.28
N SER A 25 20.14 -19.57 7.03
CA SER A 25 21.01 -18.57 6.41
C SER A 25 20.21 -17.31 6.09
N PHE A 26 20.15 -16.42 7.08
CA PHE A 26 19.36 -15.18 6.98
C PHE A 26 20.23 -13.99 6.59
N SER A 27 19.69 -13.07 5.79
CA SER A 27 20.22 -11.72 5.73
C SER A 27 19.96 -10.99 7.05
N HIS A 28 20.90 -10.16 7.48
CA HIS A 28 20.71 -9.32 8.67
C HIS A 28 19.65 -8.22 8.45
N ALA A 29 19.33 -7.90 7.20
CA ALA A 29 18.32 -6.90 6.87
C ALA A 29 17.53 -7.27 5.61
N TYR A 30 16.22 -7.05 5.67
CA TYR A 30 15.29 -7.18 4.57
C TYR A 30 14.49 -5.90 4.40
N ILE A 31 14.31 -5.46 3.16
CA ILE A 31 13.34 -4.42 2.79
C ILE A 31 12.17 -5.12 2.13
N ILE A 32 10.97 -4.99 2.70
CA ILE A 32 9.74 -5.50 2.10
C ILE A 32 8.99 -4.33 1.48
N GLU A 33 9.03 -4.26 0.15
CA GLU A 33 8.43 -3.22 -0.65
C GLU A 33 7.07 -3.65 -1.19
N GLY A 34 6.10 -2.71 -1.25
CA GLY A 34 4.82 -2.92 -1.93
C GLY A 34 3.73 -1.96 -1.48
N ALA A 35 2.63 -1.94 -2.23
CA ALA A 35 1.50 -1.07 -1.94
C ALA A 35 0.92 -1.29 -0.52
N PRO A 36 0.21 -0.31 0.07
CA PRO A 36 -0.48 -0.52 1.34
C PRO A 36 -1.42 -1.72 1.27
N GLY A 37 -1.46 -2.55 2.33
CA GLY A 37 -2.36 -3.71 2.42
C GLY A 37 -1.99 -4.94 1.58
N THR A 38 -0.84 -4.97 0.89
CA THR A 38 -0.35 -6.15 0.13
C THR A 38 0.30 -7.22 1.00
N GLY A 39 0.16 -7.12 2.33
CA GLY A 39 0.63 -8.17 3.24
C GLY A 39 2.06 -8.03 3.74
N LYS A 40 2.75 -6.89 3.55
CA LYS A 40 4.13 -6.66 4.03
C LYS A 40 4.33 -7.05 5.49
N ARG A 41 3.44 -6.58 6.39
CA ARG A 41 3.49 -6.92 7.81
C ARG A 41 3.27 -8.40 8.06
N THR A 42 2.38 -9.04 7.30
CA THR A 42 2.14 -10.49 7.36
C THR A 42 3.37 -11.27 6.94
N VAL A 43 4.06 -10.85 5.86
CA VAL A 43 5.33 -11.45 5.42
C VAL A 43 6.37 -11.36 6.53
N ALA A 44 6.60 -10.17 7.09
CA ALA A 44 7.58 -9.99 8.17
C ALA A 44 7.24 -10.85 9.41
N ARG A 45 5.96 -10.92 9.79
CA ARG A 45 5.48 -11.75 10.90
C ARG A 45 5.71 -13.23 10.65
N LEU A 46 5.36 -13.73 9.46
CA LEU A 46 5.54 -15.15 9.10
C LEU A 46 7.03 -15.51 8.99
N ALA A 47 7.85 -14.62 8.43
CA ALA A 47 9.31 -14.78 8.42
C ALA A 47 9.87 -14.85 9.83
N SER A 48 9.46 -13.94 10.72
CA SER A 48 9.85 -13.93 12.13
C SER A 48 9.45 -15.24 12.83
N ALA A 49 8.23 -15.72 12.58
CA ALA A 49 7.77 -17.00 13.12
C ALA A 49 8.62 -18.18 12.60
N GLY A 50 9.09 -18.12 11.35
CA GLY A 50 9.97 -19.14 10.78
C GLY A 50 11.37 -19.12 11.38
N ILE A 51 11.95 -17.93 11.52
CA ILE A 51 13.29 -17.71 12.09
C ILE A 51 13.36 -18.18 13.56
N LEU A 52 12.31 -17.88 14.34
CA LEU A 52 12.25 -18.20 15.77
C LEU A 52 11.54 -19.53 16.08
N CYS A 53 11.22 -20.33 15.04
CA CYS A 53 10.50 -21.57 15.22
C CYS A 53 11.33 -22.63 15.92
N GLN A 54 10.81 -23.18 17.01
CA GLN A 54 11.42 -24.29 17.79
C GLN A 54 10.97 -25.66 17.31
N GLY A 55 10.15 -25.74 16.25
CA GLY A 55 9.68 -27.00 15.66
C GLY A 55 10.68 -27.62 14.71
N HIS A 56 10.43 -28.86 14.31
CA HIS A 56 11.20 -29.57 13.29
C HIS A 56 10.36 -29.78 12.04
N GLY A 57 10.99 -29.79 10.87
CA GLY A 57 10.35 -30.03 9.57
C GLY A 57 9.92 -28.75 8.86
N ASN A 58 8.61 -28.61 8.56
CA ASN A 58 8.09 -27.45 7.85
C ASN A 58 8.05 -26.20 8.75
N LEU A 59 8.92 -25.24 8.52
CA LEU A 59 9.01 -23.99 9.30
C LEU A 59 8.35 -22.82 8.55
N PRO A 60 7.64 -21.94 9.25
CA PRO A 60 7.21 -22.01 10.65
C PRO A 60 6.18 -23.13 10.87
N CYS A 61 6.22 -23.82 12.03
CA CYS A 61 5.30 -24.90 12.33
C CYS A 61 3.90 -24.41 12.78
N GLY A 62 3.78 -23.17 13.26
CA GLY A 62 2.53 -22.52 13.73
C GLY A 62 1.97 -23.01 15.06
N VAL A 63 2.51 -24.08 15.61
CA VAL A 63 1.96 -24.72 16.82
C VAL A 63 2.88 -24.60 18.04
N CYS A 64 4.19 -24.39 17.86
CA CYS A 64 5.09 -24.20 18.98
C CYS A 64 4.85 -22.87 19.71
N HIS A 65 5.38 -22.77 20.91
CA HIS A 65 5.20 -21.59 21.77
C HIS A 65 5.66 -20.29 21.10
N SER A 66 6.86 -20.31 20.51
CA SER A 66 7.42 -19.17 19.80
C SER A 66 6.53 -18.75 18.60
N CYS A 67 6.14 -19.68 17.71
CA CYS A 67 5.24 -19.37 16.60
C CYS A 67 3.93 -18.74 17.07
N LYS A 68 3.28 -19.29 18.10
CA LYS A 68 2.04 -18.74 18.64
C LYS A 68 2.21 -17.31 19.14
N LYS A 69 3.28 -17.03 19.88
CA LYS A 69 3.59 -15.69 20.38
C LYS A 69 3.85 -14.70 19.23
N VAL A 70 4.66 -15.10 18.23
CA VAL A 70 4.95 -14.23 17.07
C VAL A 70 3.68 -13.91 16.29
N LEU A 71 2.83 -14.92 16.03
CA LEU A 71 1.59 -14.74 15.28
C LEU A 71 0.57 -13.87 15.99
N SER A 72 0.60 -13.81 17.32
CA SER A 72 -0.25 -12.93 18.14
C SER A 72 0.41 -11.61 18.56
N ASP A 73 1.57 -11.26 17.98
CA ASP A 73 2.35 -10.04 18.29
C ASP A 73 2.77 -9.94 19.78
N LEU A 74 2.94 -11.08 20.48
CA LEU A 74 3.27 -11.16 21.91
C LEU A 74 4.70 -11.65 22.19
N HIS A 75 5.52 -11.89 21.17
CA HIS A 75 6.89 -12.38 21.35
C HIS A 75 7.84 -11.26 21.78
N THR A 76 8.56 -11.45 22.89
CA THR A 76 9.44 -10.43 23.48
C THR A 76 10.59 -10.01 22.57
N ASP A 77 11.10 -10.93 21.75
CA ASP A 77 12.21 -10.69 20.82
C ASP A 77 11.76 -10.25 19.42
N VAL A 78 10.46 -10.07 19.18
CA VAL A 78 9.91 -9.49 17.93
C VAL A 78 9.23 -8.19 18.24
N ARG A 79 9.74 -7.09 17.70
CA ARG A 79 9.24 -5.76 17.99
C ARG A 79 8.87 -5.01 16.72
N PHE A 80 7.68 -4.42 16.70
CA PHE A 80 7.18 -3.54 15.64
C PHE A 80 7.35 -2.08 16.05
N PHE A 81 7.85 -1.27 15.13
CA PHE A 81 8.10 0.15 15.35
C PHE A 81 7.51 1.02 14.25
N ASP A 82 6.90 2.11 14.66
CA ASP A 82 6.46 3.20 13.77
C ASP A 82 7.42 4.37 13.99
N ILE A 83 8.54 4.40 13.23
CA ILE A 83 9.62 5.36 13.44
C ILE A 83 9.56 6.47 12.39
N THR A 84 9.54 7.70 12.86
CA THR A 84 9.65 8.91 12.04
C THR A 84 10.85 9.77 12.41
N LYS A 85 11.32 9.70 13.67
CA LYS A 85 12.36 10.58 14.25
C LYS A 85 13.60 9.82 14.69
N VAL A 86 14.74 10.52 14.70
CA VAL A 86 16.05 9.95 15.04
C VAL A 86 16.15 9.45 16.47
N ASP A 87 15.47 10.10 17.43
CA ASP A 87 15.57 9.72 18.83
C ASP A 87 14.97 8.33 19.10
N GLN A 88 13.93 7.96 18.37
CA GLN A 88 13.35 6.61 18.42
C GLN A 88 14.35 5.53 17.95
N VAL A 89 15.15 5.82 16.92
CA VAL A 89 16.22 4.91 16.46
C VAL A 89 17.33 4.82 17.48
N ARG A 90 17.70 5.92 18.12
CA ARG A 90 18.74 5.94 19.16
C ARG A 90 18.35 5.09 20.39
N GLU A 91 17.10 5.16 20.79
CA GLU A 91 16.54 4.36 21.88
C GLU A 91 16.62 2.85 21.55
N ILE A 92 16.25 2.48 20.31
CA ILE A 92 16.36 1.09 19.86
C ILE A 92 17.81 0.62 19.91
N LYS A 93 18.78 1.46 19.50
CA LYS A 93 20.21 1.11 19.48
C LYS A 93 20.76 0.72 20.85
N GLN A 94 20.25 1.30 21.94
CA GLN A 94 20.68 0.94 23.29
C GLN A 94 20.40 -0.53 23.63
N ASN A 95 19.34 -1.09 23.06
CA ASN A 95 18.88 -2.47 23.30
C ASN A 95 19.32 -3.48 22.24
N LEU A 96 19.99 -3.03 21.16
CA LEU A 96 20.37 -3.91 20.05
C LEU A 96 21.43 -4.96 20.44
N TYR A 97 22.37 -4.58 21.31
CA TYR A 97 23.49 -5.41 21.71
C TYR A 97 23.20 -6.33 22.90
N ASP A 98 22.04 -6.16 23.54
CA ASP A 98 21.61 -7.08 24.61
C ASP A 98 21.26 -8.45 24.01
N ALA A 99 21.48 -9.51 24.79
CA ALA A 99 21.08 -10.85 24.38
C ALA A 99 19.56 -10.94 24.14
N PRO A 100 19.09 -11.80 23.22
CA PRO A 100 17.68 -12.14 23.12
C PRO A 100 17.11 -12.68 24.45
N ASN A 101 15.80 -12.50 24.68
CA ASN A 101 15.18 -12.89 25.95
C ASN A 101 14.78 -14.37 26.00
N GLU A 102 14.19 -14.90 24.92
CA GLU A 102 13.63 -16.25 24.90
C GLU A 102 13.93 -17.02 23.61
N SER A 103 14.70 -16.43 22.69
CA SER A 103 15.01 -17.03 21.38
C SER A 103 16.48 -16.77 20.98
N ASP A 104 16.91 -17.31 19.81
CA ASP A 104 18.27 -17.12 19.31
C ASP A 104 18.47 -15.78 18.60
N TYR A 105 17.38 -15.12 18.18
CA TYR A 105 17.41 -13.88 17.42
C TYR A 105 16.46 -12.84 17.98
N LYS A 106 16.83 -11.55 17.89
CA LYS A 106 15.95 -10.38 18.01
C LYS A 106 15.54 -9.91 16.63
N ILE A 107 14.27 -9.62 16.45
CA ILE A 107 13.73 -9.15 15.18
C ILE A 107 13.09 -7.77 15.36
N TYR A 108 13.58 -6.82 14.59
CA TYR A 108 13.09 -5.44 14.59
C TYR A 108 12.38 -5.16 13.28
N ILE A 109 11.07 -4.84 13.35
CA ILE A 109 10.22 -4.59 12.20
C ILE A 109 9.82 -3.13 12.19
N PHE A 110 10.29 -2.37 11.20
CA PHE A 110 10.00 -0.96 11.02
C PHE A 110 8.86 -0.80 10.02
N ASN A 111 7.69 -0.41 10.52
CA ASN A 111 6.56 -0.08 9.67
C ASN A 111 6.80 1.26 8.96
N ASP A 112 6.28 1.39 7.74
CA ASP A 112 6.34 2.64 6.97
C ASP A 112 7.72 3.29 6.97
N ALA A 113 8.77 2.50 6.71
CA ALA A 113 10.16 2.95 6.77
C ALA A 113 10.44 4.19 5.87
N GLN A 114 9.64 4.42 4.82
CA GLN A 114 9.70 5.63 3.99
C GLN A 114 9.35 6.92 4.77
N LYS A 115 8.70 6.82 5.91
CA LYS A 115 8.40 7.99 6.78
C LYS A 115 9.56 8.42 7.66
N MET A 116 10.62 7.61 7.75
CA MET A 116 11.82 7.99 8.50
C MET A 116 12.48 9.21 7.85
N ASN A 117 12.78 10.23 8.66
CA ASN A 117 13.59 11.34 8.17
C ASN A 117 15.04 10.88 7.92
N ILE A 118 15.80 11.66 7.14
CA ILE A 118 17.19 11.33 6.75
C ILE A 118 18.08 11.09 7.97
N LYS A 119 17.88 11.82 9.08
CA LYS A 119 18.67 11.64 10.30
C LYS A 119 18.38 10.30 10.97
N ALA A 120 17.13 9.83 10.96
CA ALA A 120 16.74 8.52 11.47
C ALA A 120 17.31 7.39 10.59
N GLN A 121 17.24 7.52 9.27
CA GLN A 121 17.82 6.59 8.33
C GLN A 121 19.36 6.47 8.52
N ASN A 122 20.05 7.61 8.63
CA ASN A 122 21.50 7.62 8.91
C ASN A 122 21.84 6.99 10.27
N ALA A 123 21.03 7.20 11.30
CA ALA A 123 21.25 6.57 12.60
C ALA A 123 21.12 5.03 12.53
N LEU A 124 20.23 4.51 11.67
CA LEU A 124 20.06 3.08 11.46
C LEU A 124 21.23 2.45 10.70
N LEU A 125 21.87 3.19 9.78
CA LEU A 125 22.98 2.71 8.97
C LEU A 125 24.10 2.05 9.77
N ILE A 126 24.51 2.63 10.90
CA ILE A 126 25.57 2.08 11.75
C ILE A 126 25.22 0.65 12.18
N SER A 127 23.94 0.39 12.50
CA SER A 127 23.49 -0.94 12.91
C SER A 127 23.33 -1.91 11.73
N LEU A 128 23.23 -1.39 10.50
CA LEU A 128 23.20 -2.20 9.28
C LEU A 128 24.61 -2.49 8.74
N GLU A 129 25.59 -1.64 9.05
CA GLU A 129 27.01 -1.83 8.66
C GLU A 129 27.70 -2.85 9.55
N GLU A 130 27.46 -2.76 10.85
CA GLU A 130 28.01 -3.67 11.86
C GLU A 130 26.83 -4.32 12.65
N PRO A 131 26.08 -5.21 12.01
CA PRO A 131 24.90 -5.79 12.64
C PRO A 131 25.31 -6.71 13.80
N PRO A 132 24.62 -6.62 14.95
CA PRO A 132 24.80 -7.62 16.00
C PRO A 132 24.44 -9.02 15.46
N LYS A 133 25.21 -10.04 15.85
CA LYS A 133 25.12 -11.40 15.29
C LYS A 133 23.71 -12.01 15.33
N ASN A 134 22.91 -11.62 16.33
CA ASN A 134 21.60 -12.19 16.62
C ASN A 134 20.46 -11.20 16.35
N VAL A 135 20.65 -10.24 15.45
CA VAL A 135 19.65 -9.23 15.12
C VAL A 135 19.28 -9.27 13.64
N ILE A 136 17.98 -9.25 13.35
CA ILE A 136 17.46 -9.19 11.99
C ILE A 136 16.52 -8.00 11.89
N PHE A 137 16.68 -7.22 10.81
CA PHE A 137 15.85 -6.04 10.52
C PHE A 137 14.90 -6.30 9.36
N PHE A 138 13.64 -5.93 9.53
CA PHE A 138 12.66 -5.83 8.45
C PHE A 138 12.22 -4.38 8.29
N LEU A 139 12.45 -3.79 7.13
CA LEU A 139 12.04 -2.44 6.76
C LEU A 139 10.85 -2.54 5.81
N LEU A 140 9.63 -2.24 6.28
CA LEU A 140 8.41 -2.28 5.47
C LEU A 140 8.22 -0.92 4.82
N THR A 141 8.15 -0.88 3.49
CA THR A 141 8.03 0.38 2.75
C THR A 141 7.03 0.26 1.59
N THR A 142 6.47 1.36 1.18
CA THR A 142 5.69 1.44 -0.06
C THR A 142 6.57 1.65 -1.29
N ASP A 143 7.74 2.26 -1.09
CA ASP A 143 8.71 2.54 -2.13
C ASP A 143 10.12 2.49 -1.53
N ALA A 144 10.93 1.54 -1.98
CA ALA A 144 12.32 1.41 -1.53
C ALA A 144 13.18 2.60 -2.01
N GLY A 145 12.79 3.29 -3.08
CA GLY A 145 13.49 4.48 -3.57
C GLY A 145 13.50 5.65 -2.58
N MET A 146 12.56 5.68 -1.63
CA MET A 146 12.51 6.68 -0.55
C MET A 146 13.52 6.40 0.59
N LEU A 147 14.12 5.21 0.60
CA LEU A 147 15.19 4.88 1.54
C LEU A 147 16.55 5.23 0.93
N LEU A 148 17.49 5.63 1.78
CA LEU A 148 18.86 5.93 1.36
C LEU A 148 19.47 4.74 0.60
N GLU A 149 20.23 5.03 -0.44
CA GLU A 149 20.92 4.00 -1.25
C GLU A 149 21.83 3.12 -0.38
N THR A 150 22.46 3.73 0.62
CA THR A 150 23.29 3.05 1.59
C THR A 150 22.55 2.02 2.45
N ILE A 151 21.27 2.21 2.74
CA ILE A 151 20.41 1.21 3.38
C ILE A 151 20.06 0.11 2.37
N ARG A 152 19.65 0.50 1.15
CA ARG A 152 19.26 -0.46 0.10
C ARG A 152 20.37 -1.41 -0.31
N SER A 153 21.62 -0.93 -0.33
CA SER A 153 22.79 -1.75 -0.67
C SER A 153 23.16 -2.80 0.40
N ARG A 154 22.63 -2.67 1.63
CA ARG A 154 22.91 -3.56 2.77
C ARG A 154 21.74 -4.46 3.15
N ALA A 155 20.62 -4.35 2.46
CA ALA A 155 19.41 -5.12 2.73
C ALA A 155 18.96 -5.91 1.51
N GLN A 156 18.41 -7.09 1.71
CA GLN A 156 17.77 -7.84 0.64
C GLN A 156 16.36 -7.27 0.39
N ILE A 157 16.09 -6.86 -0.85
CA ILE A 157 14.80 -6.29 -1.23
C ILE A 157 13.86 -7.43 -1.67
N LEU A 158 12.70 -7.50 -1.03
CA LEU A 158 11.60 -8.41 -1.35
C LEU A 158 10.38 -7.57 -1.76
N ARG A 159 9.75 -7.89 -2.88
CA ARG A 159 8.60 -7.14 -3.40
C ARG A 159 7.31 -7.93 -3.26
N THR A 160 6.33 -7.34 -2.56
CA THR A 160 4.99 -7.93 -2.51
C THR A 160 4.21 -7.54 -3.76
N GLU A 161 3.48 -8.51 -4.31
CA GLU A 161 2.66 -8.33 -5.50
C GLU A 161 1.18 -8.11 -5.11
N PRO A 162 0.47 -7.20 -5.81
CA PRO A 162 -0.97 -7.09 -5.67
C PRO A 162 -1.63 -8.37 -6.18
N LEU A 163 -2.71 -8.77 -5.52
CA LEU A 163 -3.51 -9.92 -5.94
C LEU A 163 -4.37 -9.57 -7.16
N ASP A 164 -4.74 -10.58 -7.94
CA ASP A 164 -5.81 -10.42 -8.92
C ASP A 164 -7.17 -10.27 -8.23
N ASN A 165 -8.12 -9.69 -8.96
CA ASN A 165 -9.45 -9.39 -8.41
C ASN A 165 -10.21 -10.66 -8.03
N ASP A 166 -10.07 -11.72 -8.80
CA ASP A 166 -10.79 -12.98 -8.57
C ASP A 166 -10.31 -13.62 -7.27
N THR A 167 -8.99 -13.64 -7.03
CA THR A 167 -8.39 -14.10 -5.77
C THR A 167 -8.87 -13.29 -4.56
N VAL A 168 -8.94 -11.96 -4.67
CA VAL A 168 -9.45 -11.10 -3.57
C VAL A 168 -10.94 -11.37 -3.33
N PHE A 169 -11.73 -11.50 -4.41
CA PHE A 169 -13.16 -11.77 -4.33
C PHE A 169 -13.43 -13.12 -3.65
N ASP A 170 -12.76 -14.18 -4.11
CA ASP A 170 -12.89 -15.52 -3.55
C ASP A 170 -12.51 -15.57 -2.07
N TYR A 171 -11.45 -14.88 -1.68
CA TYR A 171 -11.06 -14.80 -0.29
C TYR A 171 -12.11 -14.13 0.58
N LEU A 172 -12.64 -12.97 0.16
CA LEU A 172 -13.68 -12.25 0.92
C LEU A 172 -14.96 -13.08 1.03
N LYS A 173 -15.36 -13.75 -0.06
CA LYS A 173 -16.62 -14.50 -0.14
C LYS A 173 -16.52 -15.85 0.56
N ASN A 174 -15.48 -16.63 0.31
CA ASN A 174 -15.37 -18.02 0.73
C ASN A 174 -14.61 -18.19 2.04
N GLU A 175 -13.49 -17.50 2.23
CA GLU A 175 -12.66 -17.66 3.43
C GLU A 175 -13.14 -16.79 4.60
N MET A 176 -13.54 -15.55 4.32
CA MET A 176 -14.06 -14.64 5.35
C MET A 176 -15.58 -14.72 5.52
N SER A 177 -16.29 -15.36 4.59
CA SER A 177 -17.76 -15.46 4.59
C SER A 177 -18.44 -14.10 4.80
N VAL A 178 -17.98 -13.07 4.10
CA VAL A 178 -18.47 -11.70 4.25
C VAL A 178 -19.92 -11.61 3.76
N ALA A 179 -20.84 -11.22 4.63
CA ALA A 179 -22.28 -11.15 4.35
C ALA A 179 -22.65 -9.86 3.58
N LEU A 180 -22.03 -9.65 2.40
CA LEU A 180 -22.33 -8.56 1.47
C LEU A 180 -22.83 -9.15 0.13
N SER A 181 -23.59 -8.37 -0.63
CA SER A 181 -23.99 -8.76 -1.99
C SER A 181 -22.76 -8.84 -2.91
N ASP A 182 -22.80 -9.72 -3.90
CA ASP A 182 -21.71 -9.89 -4.87
C ASP A 182 -21.34 -8.56 -5.55
N SER A 183 -22.32 -7.74 -5.90
CA SER A 183 -22.11 -6.41 -6.49
C SER A 183 -21.31 -5.47 -5.55
N LYS A 184 -21.57 -5.49 -4.24
CA LYS A 184 -20.78 -4.70 -3.28
C LYS A 184 -19.39 -5.28 -3.11
N LEU A 185 -19.23 -6.60 -3.09
CA LEU A 185 -17.92 -7.25 -3.04
C LEU A 185 -17.07 -6.89 -4.26
N GLU A 186 -17.64 -6.90 -5.47
CA GLU A 186 -16.96 -6.47 -6.69
C GLU A 186 -16.46 -5.03 -6.59
N GLN A 187 -17.29 -4.11 -6.07
CA GLN A 187 -16.89 -2.71 -5.86
C GLN A 187 -15.72 -2.58 -4.88
N ILE A 188 -15.74 -3.33 -3.78
CA ILE A 188 -14.65 -3.38 -2.79
C ILE A 188 -13.38 -3.93 -3.42
N VAL A 189 -13.49 -5.03 -4.16
CA VAL A 189 -12.37 -5.68 -4.85
C VAL A 189 -11.70 -4.72 -5.84
N MET A 190 -12.48 -4.05 -6.67
CA MET A 190 -11.96 -3.06 -7.63
C MET A 190 -11.29 -1.89 -6.91
N ALA A 191 -11.91 -1.37 -5.84
CA ALA A 191 -11.36 -0.28 -5.06
C ALA A 191 -10.05 -0.66 -4.36
N SER A 192 -9.88 -1.93 -4.03
CA SER A 192 -8.69 -2.42 -3.34
C SER A 192 -7.44 -2.50 -4.22
N ALA A 193 -7.60 -2.47 -5.56
CA ALA A 193 -6.50 -2.59 -6.53
C ALA A 193 -5.56 -3.78 -6.24
N GLY A 194 -6.12 -4.92 -5.80
CA GLY A 194 -5.36 -6.12 -5.45
C GLY A 194 -4.76 -6.11 -4.03
N SER A 195 -5.08 -5.10 -3.22
CA SER A 195 -4.69 -5.03 -1.82
C SER A 195 -5.70 -5.74 -0.93
N LEU A 196 -5.41 -6.98 -0.53
CA LEU A 196 -6.31 -7.77 0.31
C LEU A 196 -6.57 -7.11 1.67
N GLY A 197 -5.54 -6.56 2.32
CA GLY A 197 -5.70 -5.89 3.61
C GLY A 197 -6.60 -4.65 3.51
N TYR A 198 -6.52 -3.92 2.41
CA TYR A 198 -7.41 -2.79 2.14
C TYR A 198 -8.84 -3.29 1.83
N ALA A 199 -8.99 -4.31 0.99
CA ALA A 199 -10.28 -4.94 0.71
C ALA A 199 -10.99 -5.39 2.01
N ILE A 200 -10.28 -6.08 2.90
CA ILE A 200 -10.80 -6.49 4.22
C ILE A 200 -11.25 -5.25 5.03
N SER A 201 -10.47 -4.18 5.04
CA SER A 201 -10.85 -2.98 5.78
C SER A 201 -12.13 -2.32 5.25
N LEU A 202 -12.44 -2.49 3.97
CA LEU A 202 -13.63 -1.97 3.30
C LEU A 202 -14.88 -2.83 3.52
N THR A 203 -14.78 -4.01 4.13
CA THR A 203 -15.97 -4.80 4.51
C THR A 203 -16.71 -4.23 5.70
N ASP A 204 -16.07 -3.32 6.46
CA ASP A 204 -16.75 -2.55 7.51
C ASP A 204 -17.77 -1.60 6.88
N ALA A 205 -19.01 -1.62 7.39
CA ALA A 205 -20.12 -0.87 6.80
C ALA A 205 -19.86 0.63 6.69
N LYS A 206 -19.28 1.24 7.73
CA LYS A 206 -18.98 2.69 7.74
C LYS A 206 -17.90 3.05 6.71
N LYS A 207 -16.86 2.24 6.61
CA LYS A 207 -15.78 2.45 5.64
C LYS A 207 -16.25 2.22 4.21
N SER A 208 -17.13 1.23 4.01
CA SER A 208 -17.75 0.96 2.72
C SER A 208 -18.61 2.13 2.25
N GLU A 209 -19.47 2.69 3.11
CA GLU A 209 -20.28 3.87 2.79
C GLU A 209 -19.40 5.09 2.47
N LEU A 210 -18.37 5.33 3.27
CA LEU A 210 -17.43 6.42 3.02
C LEU A 210 -16.74 6.26 1.66
N LEU A 211 -16.23 5.06 1.36
CA LEU A 211 -15.62 4.76 0.06
C LEU A 211 -16.58 5.05 -1.10
N LEU A 212 -17.81 4.57 -1.01
CA LEU A 212 -18.80 4.77 -2.07
C LEU A 212 -19.12 6.26 -2.28
N SER A 213 -19.22 7.02 -1.19
CA SER A 213 -19.45 8.46 -1.27
C SER A 213 -18.25 9.20 -1.88
N GLU A 214 -17.01 8.81 -1.52
CA GLU A 214 -15.81 9.38 -2.12
C GLU A 214 -15.66 9.02 -3.60
N ARG A 215 -15.98 7.80 -4.01
CA ARG A 215 -15.99 7.39 -5.42
C ARG A 215 -17.03 8.17 -6.23
N GLN A 216 -18.25 8.31 -5.70
CA GLN A 216 -19.29 9.11 -6.37
C GLN A 216 -18.84 10.57 -6.49
N ARG A 217 -18.27 11.14 -5.44
CA ARG A 217 -17.73 12.51 -5.44
C ARG A 217 -16.60 12.68 -6.47
N ALA A 218 -15.69 11.71 -6.55
CA ALA A 218 -14.60 11.73 -7.55
C ALA A 218 -15.17 11.69 -8.99
N LEU A 219 -16.21 10.90 -9.24
CA LEU A 219 -16.88 10.84 -10.53
C LEU A 219 -17.53 12.18 -10.89
N ASP A 220 -18.26 12.78 -9.95
CA ASP A 220 -18.94 14.06 -10.15
C ASP A 220 -17.95 15.20 -10.42
N ILE A 221 -16.85 15.27 -9.66
CA ILE A 221 -15.76 16.23 -9.90
C ILE A 221 -15.14 16.00 -11.27
N THR A 222 -14.83 14.76 -11.62
CA THR A 222 -14.22 14.43 -12.92
C THR A 222 -15.13 14.88 -14.08
N LEU A 223 -16.41 14.60 -13.97
CA LEU A 223 -17.39 15.02 -14.99
C LEU A 223 -17.51 16.55 -15.08
N ALA A 224 -17.48 17.25 -13.94
CA ALA A 224 -17.49 18.71 -13.91
C ALA A 224 -16.20 19.29 -14.56
N VAL A 225 -15.03 18.70 -14.28
CA VAL A 225 -13.75 19.09 -14.91
C VAL A 225 -13.80 18.87 -16.43
N ILE A 226 -14.27 17.70 -16.89
CA ILE A 226 -14.40 17.40 -18.32
C ILE A 226 -15.38 18.38 -19.00
N LYS A 227 -16.48 18.75 -18.35
CA LYS A 227 -17.46 19.69 -18.88
C LYS A 227 -17.02 21.15 -18.79
N ASN A 228 -15.91 21.46 -18.10
CA ASN A 228 -15.48 22.81 -17.72
C ASN A 228 -16.53 23.58 -16.90
N ASP A 229 -17.24 22.89 -16.05
CA ASP A 229 -18.25 23.45 -15.16
C ASP A 229 -17.58 24.13 -13.96
N ALA A 230 -17.24 25.42 -14.13
CA ALA A 230 -16.51 26.19 -13.14
C ALA A 230 -17.32 26.50 -11.87
N GLU A 231 -18.65 26.39 -11.92
CA GLU A 231 -19.53 26.68 -10.79
C GLU A 231 -19.66 25.47 -9.85
N SER A 232 -19.77 24.26 -10.41
CA SER A 232 -19.92 23.03 -9.62
C SER A 232 -18.65 22.59 -8.94
N ILE A 233 -17.48 22.80 -9.54
CA ILE A 233 -16.18 22.31 -9.02
C ILE A 233 -15.85 22.89 -7.62
N PRO A 234 -15.91 24.22 -7.36
CA PRO A 234 -15.67 24.77 -6.02
C PRO A 234 -16.61 24.18 -4.98
N THR A 235 -17.89 24.01 -5.31
CA THR A 235 -18.88 23.45 -4.40
C THR A 235 -18.58 21.98 -4.07
N LEU A 236 -18.21 21.17 -5.06
CA LEU A 236 -17.85 19.76 -4.88
C LEU A 236 -16.55 19.60 -4.09
N LEU A 237 -15.63 20.55 -4.21
CA LEU A 237 -14.35 20.54 -3.51
C LEU A 237 -14.38 21.24 -2.14
N SER A 238 -15.24 22.24 -1.95
CA SER A 238 -15.33 23.06 -0.71
C SER A 238 -16.26 22.48 0.34
N ALA A 239 -17.01 21.42 0.03
CA ALA A 239 -17.98 20.81 0.94
C ALA A 239 -17.39 20.26 2.26
N SER A 240 -16.08 20.33 2.44
CA SER A 240 -15.41 20.06 3.70
C SER A 240 -14.04 20.77 3.73
N SER A 241 -13.61 21.19 4.89
CA SER A 241 -12.22 21.59 5.20
C SER A 241 -11.31 20.35 5.03
N MET A 242 -11.13 19.88 3.80
CA MET A 242 -10.34 18.68 3.50
C MET A 242 -8.88 18.91 3.86
N GLN A 243 -8.30 17.96 4.55
CA GLN A 243 -6.86 17.93 4.72
C GLN A 243 -6.20 17.69 3.36
N ARG A 244 -4.96 18.13 3.21
CA ARG A 244 -4.20 18.01 1.94
C ARG A 244 -4.14 16.57 1.43
N GLU A 245 -3.96 15.60 2.31
CA GLU A 245 -3.88 14.19 1.95
C GLU A 245 -5.23 13.63 1.44
N ASP A 246 -6.35 14.07 2.02
CA ASP A 246 -7.68 13.69 1.55
C ASP A 246 -7.95 14.25 0.16
N LEU A 247 -7.58 15.52 -0.08
CA LEU A 247 -7.70 16.12 -1.41
C LEU A 247 -6.84 15.38 -2.44
N LYS A 248 -5.62 15.03 -2.10
CA LYS A 248 -4.73 14.27 -2.97
C LYS A 248 -5.32 12.90 -3.31
N SER A 249 -5.87 12.20 -2.32
CA SER A 249 -6.54 10.91 -2.51
C SER A 249 -7.73 11.04 -3.46
N LEU A 250 -8.55 12.08 -3.28
CA LEU A 250 -9.70 12.36 -4.13
C LEU A 250 -9.28 12.68 -5.58
N LEU A 251 -8.26 13.51 -5.78
CA LEU A 251 -7.73 13.81 -7.12
C LEU A 251 -7.12 12.57 -7.79
N THR A 252 -6.51 11.67 -7.02
CA THR A 252 -6.00 10.40 -7.53
C THR A 252 -7.14 9.50 -8.04
N LEU A 253 -8.27 9.48 -7.34
CA LEU A 253 -9.47 8.79 -7.83
C LEU A 253 -9.98 9.42 -9.14
N CYS A 254 -9.99 10.77 -9.25
CA CYS A 254 -10.38 11.46 -10.49
C CYS A 254 -9.46 11.09 -11.66
N VAL A 255 -8.15 10.98 -11.42
CA VAL A 255 -7.17 10.52 -12.43
C VAL A 255 -7.50 9.09 -12.87
N THR A 256 -7.86 8.21 -11.94
CA THR A 256 -8.24 6.82 -12.25
C THR A 256 -9.50 6.76 -13.11
N VAL A 257 -10.51 7.59 -12.84
CA VAL A 257 -11.72 7.71 -13.69
C VAL A 257 -11.35 8.04 -15.13
N ILE A 258 -10.56 9.10 -15.34
CA ILE A 258 -10.15 9.50 -16.70
C ILE A 258 -9.27 8.44 -17.35
N GLY A 259 -8.37 7.81 -16.57
CA GLY A 259 -7.53 6.71 -17.01
C GLY A 259 -8.33 5.58 -17.63
N ASP A 260 -9.38 5.12 -16.94
CA ASP A 260 -10.28 4.08 -17.47
C ASP A 260 -10.96 4.50 -18.79
N LEU A 261 -11.45 5.76 -18.86
CA LEU A 261 -12.07 6.26 -20.08
C LEU A 261 -11.08 6.31 -21.26
N LEU A 262 -9.84 6.69 -21.02
CA LEU A 262 -8.76 6.70 -22.02
C LEU A 262 -8.35 5.29 -22.44
N LEU A 263 -8.24 4.36 -21.50
CA LEU A 263 -7.95 2.95 -21.79
C LEU A 263 -9.00 2.34 -22.70
N LEU A 264 -10.28 2.56 -22.42
CA LEU A 264 -11.40 2.05 -23.23
C LEU A 264 -11.46 2.63 -24.65
N LYS A 265 -10.93 3.84 -24.86
CA LYS A 265 -10.80 4.41 -26.20
C LYS A 265 -9.73 3.70 -27.04
N LYS A 266 -8.70 3.17 -26.40
CA LYS A 266 -7.61 2.44 -27.06
C LYS A 266 -7.94 0.95 -27.20
N ASP A 267 -8.45 0.34 -26.13
CA ASP A 267 -8.80 -1.07 -26.05
C ASP A 267 -10.11 -1.25 -25.26
N LYS A 268 -11.16 -1.66 -25.94
CA LYS A 268 -12.48 -1.90 -25.33
C LYS A 268 -12.47 -3.06 -24.32
N GLY A 269 -11.48 -3.94 -24.41
CA GLY A 269 -11.25 -5.07 -23.49
C GLY A 269 -10.40 -4.72 -22.28
N ALA A 270 -9.83 -3.52 -22.19
CA ALA A 270 -8.91 -3.11 -21.13
C ALA A 270 -9.50 -3.34 -19.73
N ARG A 271 -8.63 -3.69 -18.77
CA ARG A 271 -8.99 -3.82 -17.37
C ARG A 271 -9.29 -2.44 -16.79
N LEU A 272 -10.43 -2.30 -16.13
CA LEU A 272 -10.86 -1.08 -15.47
C LEU A 272 -10.42 -1.08 -14.01
N HIS A 273 -10.14 0.11 -13.47
CA HIS A 273 -9.70 0.32 -12.09
C HIS A 273 -10.72 1.10 -11.26
N PHE A 274 -11.57 1.87 -11.90
CA PHE A 274 -12.61 2.64 -11.24
C PHE A 274 -14.01 2.10 -11.56
N PHE A 275 -14.37 1.93 -12.82
CA PHE A 275 -15.73 1.52 -13.20
C PHE A 275 -15.96 0.02 -12.97
N THR A 276 -17.04 -0.32 -12.27
CA THR A 276 -17.52 -1.71 -12.11
C THR A 276 -18.32 -2.17 -13.33
N SER A 277 -19.11 -1.27 -13.92
CA SER A 277 -19.84 -1.53 -15.17
C SER A 277 -19.03 -1.06 -16.37
N ARG A 278 -18.67 -2.02 -17.23
CA ARG A 278 -17.98 -1.73 -18.50
C ARG A 278 -18.84 -0.93 -19.46
N ASP A 279 -20.14 -1.25 -19.53
CA ASP A 279 -21.07 -0.58 -20.43
C ASP A 279 -21.23 0.89 -20.07
N GLU A 280 -21.35 1.21 -18.77
CA GLU A 280 -21.38 2.59 -18.28
C GLU A 280 -20.10 3.34 -18.66
N ALA A 281 -18.95 2.72 -18.46
CA ALA A 281 -17.65 3.32 -18.77
C ALA A 281 -17.48 3.56 -20.30
N LEU A 282 -17.92 2.61 -21.15
CA LEU A 282 -17.88 2.75 -22.60
C LEU A 282 -18.80 3.88 -23.08
N GLU A 283 -20.03 3.96 -22.57
CA GLU A 283 -20.96 5.04 -22.89
C GLU A 283 -20.34 6.41 -22.56
N ARG A 284 -19.74 6.54 -21.38
CA ARG A 284 -19.06 7.78 -20.96
C ARG A 284 -17.81 8.06 -21.82
N ALA A 285 -17.02 7.06 -22.12
CA ALA A 285 -15.83 7.22 -22.96
C ALA A 285 -16.19 7.72 -24.37
N GLN A 286 -17.30 7.26 -24.95
CA GLN A 286 -17.74 7.69 -26.28
C GLN A 286 -18.18 9.17 -26.32
N LYS A 287 -18.72 9.71 -25.22
CA LYS A 287 -19.22 11.10 -25.13
C LYS A 287 -18.12 12.16 -25.21
N TYR A 288 -16.88 11.83 -24.89
CA TYR A 288 -15.79 12.80 -24.76
C TYR A 288 -14.66 12.54 -25.74
N ASN A 289 -14.06 13.60 -26.28
CA ASN A 289 -12.90 13.52 -27.17
C ASN A 289 -11.63 13.11 -26.37
N THR A 290 -10.76 12.29 -27.00
CA THR A 290 -9.50 11.81 -26.40
C THR A 290 -8.57 12.98 -26.02
N VAL A 291 -8.47 14.02 -26.86
CA VAL A 291 -7.64 15.20 -26.58
C VAL A 291 -8.10 15.90 -25.30
N LYS A 292 -9.42 16.04 -25.13
CA LYS A 292 -10.02 16.67 -23.95
C LYS A 292 -9.76 15.84 -22.70
N LEU A 293 -9.93 14.51 -22.79
CA LEU A 293 -9.64 13.61 -21.67
C LEU A 293 -8.15 13.67 -21.25
N LEU A 294 -7.23 13.69 -22.22
CA LEU A 294 -5.79 13.84 -21.96
C LEU A 294 -5.48 15.19 -21.30
N GLY A 295 -6.08 16.28 -21.77
CA GLY A 295 -5.91 17.60 -21.17
C GLY A 295 -6.36 17.65 -19.69
N CYS A 296 -7.50 17.03 -19.38
CA CYS A 296 -8.00 16.90 -18.00
C CYS A 296 -7.11 15.98 -17.15
N TYR A 297 -6.63 14.88 -17.72
CA TYR A 297 -5.71 13.94 -17.05
C TYR A 297 -4.41 14.64 -16.63
N ASP A 298 -3.77 15.36 -17.55
CA ASP A 298 -2.54 16.12 -17.29
C ASP A 298 -2.77 17.23 -16.24
N ALA A 299 -3.92 17.93 -16.30
CA ALA A 299 -4.25 18.98 -15.34
C ALA A 299 -4.37 18.43 -13.91
N LEU A 300 -5.02 17.26 -13.75
CA LEU A 300 -5.14 16.59 -12.46
C LEU A 300 -3.79 16.06 -11.93
N LEU A 301 -2.96 15.48 -12.80
CA LEU A 301 -1.61 15.02 -12.40
C LEU A 301 -0.73 16.20 -11.97
N THR A 302 -0.79 17.33 -12.68
CA THR A 302 -0.08 18.55 -12.30
C THR A 302 -0.54 19.05 -10.94
N ALA A 303 -1.85 19.06 -10.68
CA ALA A 303 -2.40 19.47 -9.39
C ALA A 303 -1.92 18.53 -8.23
N ILE A 304 -1.86 17.23 -8.44
CA ILE A 304 -1.31 16.29 -7.46
C ILE A 304 0.18 16.56 -7.21
N SER A 305 0.95 16.84 -8.27
CA SER A 305 2.37 17.19 -8.15
C SER A 305 2.57 18.48 -7.36
N ASP A 306 1.76 19.51 -7.63
CA ASP A 306 1.80 20.78 -6.91
C ASP A 306 1.48 20.60 -5.41
N LEU A 307 0.50 19.75 -5.08
CA LEU A 307 0.20 19.40 -3.68
C LEU A 307 1.38 18.69 -3.00
N ASN A 308 2.13 17.87 -3.71
CA ASN A 308 3.35 17.24 -3.17
C ASN A 308 4.46 18.26 -2.86
N MET A 309 4.53 19.35 -3.62
CA MET A 309 5.50 20.46 -3.44
C MET A 309 5.02 21.51 -2.43
N ASN A 310 4.03 21.21 -1.59
CA ASN A 310 3.48 22.12 -0.59
C ASN A 310 2.82 23.39 -1.13
N SER A 311 2.35 23.38 -2.37
CA SER A 311 1.59 24.50 -2.96
C SER A 311 0.29 24.79 -2.21
N ASN A 312 -0.22 26.01 -2.35
CA ASN A 312 -1.50 26.40 -1.78
C ASN A 312 -2.65 25.62 -2.44
N THR A 313 -3.47 24.93 -1.62
CA THR A 313 -4.57 24.07 -2.09
C THR A 313 -5.57 24.82 -2.97
N ALA A 314 -5.94 26.08 -2.60
CA ALA A 314 -6.89 26.87 -3.38
C ALA A 314 -6.34 27.26 -4.77
N LEU A 315 -5.07 27.63 -4.84
CA LEU A 315 -4.41 27.92 -6.13
C LEU A 315 -4.29 26.68 -7.00
N THR A 316 -3.97 25.54 -6.41
CA THR A 316 -3.91 24.24 -7.13
C THR A 316 -5.27 23.87 -7.72
N LEU A 317 -6.36 24.08 -6.98
CA LEU A 317 -7.72 23.82 -7.48
C LEU A 317 -8.11 24.76 -8.62
N MET A 318 -7.74 26.06 -8.53
CA MET A 318 -7.95 27.01 -9.63
C MET A 318 -7.13 26.64 -10.88
N SER A 319 -5.94 26.07 -10.71
CA SER A 319 -5.10 25.63 -11.83
C SER A 319 -5.73 24.50 -12.64
N ILE A 320 -6.47 23.59 -11.99
CA ILE A 320 -7.20 22.52 -12.68
C ILE A 320 -8.20 23.11 -13.70
N LEU A 321 -8.95 24.15 -13.31
CA LEU A 321 -9.93 24.82 -14.16
C LEU A 321 -9.29 25.57 -15.35
N THR A 322 -8.16 26.22 -15.09
CA THR A 322 -7.46 26.98 -16.14
C THR A 322 -6.72 26.10 -17.13
N ASN A 323 -6.09 25.02 -16.66
CA ASN A 323 -5.32 24.11 -17.50
C ASN A 323 -6.20 23.16 -18.31
N SER A 324 -7.35 22.76 -17.79
CA SER A 324 -8.32 21.96 -18.55
C SER A 324 -8.91 22.74 -19.76
N LYS A 325 -9.01 24.07 -19.67
CA LYS A 325 -9.45 24.95 -20.78
C LYS A 325 -8.39 25.13 -21.86
N LYS A 326 -7.10 25.24 -21.49
CA LYS A 326 -6.01 25.55 -22.45
C LYS A 326 -5.66 24.39 -23.39
N LYS A 327 -5.89 23.15 -22.99
CA LYS A 327 -5.55 21.94 -23.77
C LYS A 327 -6.74 21.31 -24.49
N GLY A 328 -7.94 21.84 -24.34
CA GLY A 328 -9.18 21.32 -24.93
C GLY A 328 -9.71 22.11 -26.15
N ASN A 329 -8.98 23.14 -26.60
CA ASN A 329 -9.25 23.89 -27.84
C ASN A 329 -8.35 23.44 -28.97
#